data_e1a6ff196cf210b56894cbd5660a23fc
#
_entry.id   e1a6ff196cf210b56894cbd5660a23fc
#
_cell.length_a   1.000
_cell.length_b   1.000
_cell.length_c   1.000
_cell.angle_alpha   90.00
_cell.angle_beta   90.00
_cell.angle_gamma   90.00
#
_symmetry.space_group_name_H-M   'P 1'
#
loop_
_entity.id
_entity.type
_entity.pdbx_description
1 polymer ?
#
loop_
_entity_poly.entity_id
_entity_poly.type
_entity_poly.pdbx_seq_one_letter_code
_entity_poly.pdbx_strand_id
1 'polypeptide(L)'
;LLLAAILVVTGPTVIMPLLKHANLNRRTASYLKWEGIINDPLGVLLAVIVYQYFLYSGEGGGLVAALSSMIVAALVALSIGGGGGFTLGWFFRRGWIPEYLKAPMIIAVILGIYALSHLVLHESGLLAVTVMGIVMGNMRLRSIDEMRRFKEYITIILVSFLFVVLTASLDTEILKQVNWRMVAMLLVFLFIVRPATVWLSTIGVDCNWRERLLIGWIAPRGVVAAASAGAFAPAIWQQNFISWEVES
;
A
#
# COMPACT_ATOMS: atom_id res chain seq x y z
N LEU A 1 -6.61 -13.38 10.87
CA LEU A 1 -5.25 -12.93 10.57
C LEU A 1 -5.18 -12.21 9.22
N LEU A 2 -5.71 -12.77 8.12
CA LEU A 2 -5.68 -12.13 6.78
C LEU A 2 -6.38 -10.77 6.77
N LEU A 3 -7.58 -10.67 7.37
CA LEU A 3 -8.28 -9.39 7.51
C LEU A 3 -7.46 -8.37 8.31
N ALA A 4 -6.78 -8.81 9.38
CA ALA A 4 -5.90 -7.94 10.15
C ALA A 4 -4.71 -7.44 9.31
N ALA A 5 -4.11 -8.30 8.48
CA ALA A 5 -3.04 -7.91 7.56
C ALA A 5 -3.51 -6.87 6.53
N ILE A 6 -4.68 -7.07 5.92
CA ILE A 6 -5.28 -6.09 4.99
C ILE A 6 -5.58 -4.77 5.70
N LEU A 7 -6.05 -4.81 6.95
CA LEU A 7 -6.32 -3.61 7.74
C LEU A 7 -5.06 -2.84 8.17
N VAL A 8 -3.86 -3.38 8.03
CA VAL A 8 -2.60 -2.64 8.23
C VAL A 8 -2.35 -1.66 7.07
N VAL A 9 -2.86 -1.95 5.87
CA VAL A 9 -2.68 -1.10 4.69
C VAL A 9 -3.24 0.30 4.93
N THR A 10 -2.38 1.30 4.93
CA THR A 10 -2.73 2.72 5.02
C THR A 10 -2.16 3.44 3.81
N GLY A 11 -3.02 3.96 2.93
CA GLY A 11 -2.56 4.55 1.66
C GLY A 11 -2.30 6.06 1.73
N PRO A 12 -1.30 6.56 0.99
CA PRO A 12 -1.00 7.99 0.92
C PRO A 12 -2.07 8.78 0.17
N THR A 13 -2.93 8.12 -0.59
CA THR A 13 -3.99 8.74 -1.40
C THR A 13 -5.01 9.50 -0.57
N VAL A 14 -5.30 9.02 0.64
CA VAL A 14 -6.23 9.67 1.59
C VAL A 14 -5.48 10.65 2.50
N ILE A 15 -4.25 10.32 2.91
CA ILE A 15 -3.46 11.16 3.82
C ILE A 15 -3.05 12.47 3.15
N MET A 16 -2.60 12.44 1.89
CA MET A 16 -2.03 13.63 1.24
C MET A 16 -3.02 14.80 1.10
N PRO A 17 -4.29 14.60 0.68
CA PRO A 17 -5.30 15.67 0.70
C PRO A 17 -5.59 16.17 2.11
N LEU A 18 -5.71 15.26 3.08
CA LEU A 18 -5.97 15.62 4.48
C LEU A 18 -4.87 16.53 5.04
N LEU A 19 -3.60 16.20 4.80
CA LEU A 19 -2.45 16.98 5.26
C LEU A 19 -2.38 18.37 4.63
N LYS A 20 -2.90 18.57 3.42
CA LYS A 20 -2.93 19.89 2.76
C LYS A 20 -3.88 20.87 3.45
N HIS A 21 -4.96 20.36 4.04
CA HIS A 21 -6.02 21.17 4.66
C HIS A 21 -5.90 21.25 6.19
N ALA A 22 -5.18 20.32 6.79
CA ALA A 22 -4.95 20.30 8.24
C ALA A 22 -3.71 21.12 8.60
N ASN A 23 -3.88 22.11 9.47
CA ASN A 23 -2.76 22.89 10.02
C ASN A 23 -1.95 22.04 11.03
N LEU A 24 -1.28 21.00 10.52
CA LEU A 24 -0.47 20.10 11.34
C LEU A 24 0.98 20.57 11.45
N ASN A 25 1.60 20.26 12.58
CA ASN A 25 3.04 20.43 12.73
C ASN A 25 3.78 19.61 11.66
N ARG A 26 4.85 20.17 11.08
CA ARG A 26 5.67 19.53 10.04
C ARG A 26 6.11 18.10 10.41
N ARG A 27 6.42 17.86 11.68
CA ARG A 27 6.85 16.55 12.19
C ARG A 27 5.72 15.51 12.11
N THR A 28 4.54 15.85 12.62
CA THR A 28 3.35 14.98 12.58
C THR A 28 2.90 14.68 11.15
N ALA A 29 2.90 15.71 10.29
CA ALA A 29 2.61 15.55 8.88
C ALA A 29 3.61 14.61 8.17
N SER A 30 4.90 14.69 8.54
CA SER A 30 5.92 13.80 8.00
C SER A 30 5.72 12.35 8.45
N TYR A 31 5.40 12.12 9.71
CA TYR A 31 5.11 10.74 10.21
C TYR A 31 3.95 10.11 9.48
N LEU A 32 2.82 10.81 9.37
CA LEU A 32 1.63 10.31 8.65
C LEU A 32 1.93 10.05 7.17
N LYS A 33 2.70 10.94 6.54
CA LYS A 33 3.11 10.77 5.13
C LYS A 33 3.96 9.52 4.94
N TRP A 34 4.99 9.34 5.76
CA TRP A 34 5.88 8.18 5.65
C TRP A 34 5.20 6.89 6.03
N GLU A 35 4.33 6.92 7.04
CA GLU A 35 3.49 5.79 7.38
C GLU A 35 2.66 5.33 6.16
N GLY A 36 1.95 6.24 5.50
CA GLY A 36 1.16 5.90 4.32
C GLY A 36 1.98 5.37 3.15
N ILE A 37 3.20 5.91 2.93
CA ILE A 37 4.07 5.47 1.84
C ILE A 37 4.63 4.05 2.09
N ILE A 38 5.00 3.75 3.34
CA ILE A 38 5.66 2.48 3.69
C ILE A 38 4.63 1.38 3.92
N ASN A 39 3.54 1.69 4.61
CA ASN A 39 2.54 0.67 4.95
C ASN A 39 1.73 0.19 3.75
N ASP A 40 1.61 0.99 2.68
CA ASP A 40 0.88 0.61 1.47
C ASP A 40 1.48 -0.66 0.84
N PRO A 41 2.75 -0.69 0.41
CA PRO A 41 3.34 -1.89 -0.18
C PRO A 41 3.61 -2.99 0.86
N LEU A 42 3.99 -2.64 2.11
CA LEU A 42 4.26 -3.63 3.14
C LEU A 42 2.99 -4.32 3.63
N GLY A 43 1.87 -3.62 3.69
CA GLY A 43 0.60 -4.22 4.10
C GLY A 43 0.11 -5.26 3.11
N VAL A 44 0.23 -5.01 1.80
CA VAL A 44 -0.10 -5.99 0.76
C VAL A 44 0.82 -7.21 0.86
N LEU A 45 2.14 -7.00 1.01
CA LEU A 45 3.08 -8.10 1.22
C LEU A 45 2.74 -8.93 2.46
N LEU A 46 2.38 -8.27 3.56
CA LEU A 46 1.97 -8.96 4.79
C LEU A 46 0.72 -9.82 4.56
N ALA A 47 -0.26 -9.30 3.81
CA ALA A 47 -1.45 -10.06 3.47
C ALA A 47 -1.13 -11.32 2.65
N VAL A 48 -0.21 -11.22 1.68
CA VAL A 48 0.27 -12.35 0.89
C VAL A 48 1.02 -13.36 1.75
N ILE A 49 1.90 -12.90 2.65
CA ILE A 49 2.63 -13.77 3.57
C ILE A 49 1.67 -14.57 4.44
N VAL A 50 0.68 -13.89 5.02
CA VAL A 50 -0.35 -14.54 5.84
C VAL A 50 -1.16 -15.55 5.01
N TYR A 51 -1.52 -15.18 3.77
CA TYR A 51 -2.23 -16.08 2.86
C TYR A 51 -1.39 -17.32 2.52
N GLN A 52 -0.13 -17.15 2.14
CA GLN A 52 0.78 -18.26 1.84
C GLN A 52 1.04 -19.15 3.07
N TYR A 53 1.17 -18.54 4.25
CA TYR A 53 1.31 -19.31 5.49
C TYR A 53 0.13 -20.27 5.70
N PHE A 54 -1.10 -19.82 5.45
CA PHE A 54 -2.28 -20.69 5.55
C PHE A 54 -2.32 -21.76 4.46
N LEU A 55 -1.90 -21.43 3.23
CA LEU A 55 -1.84 -22.41 2.14
C LEU A 55 -0.85 -23.55 2.43
N TYR A 56 0.33 -23.25 2.95
CA TYR A 56 1.41 -24.21 3.15
C TYR A 56 1.52 -24.72 4.61
N SER A 57 0.62 -24.32 5.50
CA SER A 57 0.67 -24.76 6.92
C SER A 57 0.52 -26.27 7.09
N GLY A 58 -0.14 -26.96 6.16
CA GLY A 58 -0.27 -28.41 6.17
C GLY A 58 1.02 -29.20 5.88
N GLU A 59 2.02 -28.59 5.25
CA GLU A 59 3.27 -29.25 4.84
C GLU A 59 4.49 -28.94 5.76
N GLY A 60 4.27 -28.28 6.89
CA GLY A 60 5.33 -27.95 7.87
C GLY A 60 6.33 -26.87 7.44
N GLY A 61 6.17 -26.28 6.25
CA GLY A 61 7.10 -25.29 5.66
C GLY A 61 6.53 -23.86 5.52
N GLY A 62 5.31 -23.61 5.97
CA GLY A 62 4.59 -22.37 5.66
C GLY A 62 5.32 -21.07 6.07
N LEU A 63 6.00 -21.05 7.22
CA LEU A 63 6.75 -19.88 7.66
C LEU A 63 8.01 -19.64 6.81
N VAL A 64 8.72 -20.69 6.47
CA VAL A 64 9.96 -20.62 5.66
C VAL A 64 9.60 -20.16 4.24
N ALA A 65 8.56 -20.73 3.64
CA ALA A 65 8.06 -20.33 2.33
C ALA A 65 7.63 -18.86 2.31
N ALA A 66 6.89 -18.40 3.34
CA ALA A 66 6.45 -17.02 3.46
C ALA A 66 7.62 -16.03 3.61
N LEU A 67 8.63 -16.36 4.44
CA LEU A 67 9.80 -15.52 4.62
C LEU A 67 10.69 -15.49 3.36
N SER A 68 10.87 -16.61 2.69
CA SER A 68 11.63 -16.66 1.42
C SER A 68 10.95 -15.82 0.34
N SER A 69 9.64 -15.89 0.19
CA SER A 69 8.88 -15.05 -0.74
C SER A 69 9.07 -13.56 -0.46
N MET A 70 9.07 -13.16 0.81
CA MET A 70 9.29 -11.78 1.22
C MET A 70 10.70 -11.29 0.84
N ILE A 71 11.72 -12.10 1.07
CA ILE A 71 13.11 -11.77 0.70
C ILE A 71 13.23 -11.63 -0.82
N VAL A 72 12.67 -12.58 -1.56
CA VAL A 72 12.67 -12.53 -3.03
C VAL A 72 11.92 -11.29 -3.53
N ALA A 73 10.75 -10.97 -2.97
CA ALA A 73 10.00 -9.76 -3.31
C ALA A 73 10.82 -8.48 -3.08
N ALA A 74 11.54 -8.40 -1.96
CA ALA A 74 12.40 -7.27 -1.65
C ALA A 74 13.58 -7.16 -2.64
N LEU A 75 14.22 -8.28 -3.00
CA LEU A 75 15.31 -8.30 -3.97
C LEU A 75 14.85 -7.92 -5.38
N VAL A 76 13.69 -8.42 -5.81
CA VAL A 76 13.06 -8.04 -7.09
C VAL A 76 12.74 -6.57 -7.11
N ALA A 77 12.14 -6.04 -6.04
CA ALA A 77 11.80 -4.63 -5.93
C ALA A 77 13.04 -3.72 -5.94
N LEU A 78 14.09 -4.10 -5.22
CA LEU A 78 15.35 -3.35 -5.19
C LEU A 78 16.06 -3.37 -6.54
N SER A 79 16.10 -4.50 -7.22
CA SER A 79 16.78 -4.64 -8.51
C SER A 79 16.02 -3.95 -9.64
N ILE A 80 14.75 -4.27 -9.84
CA ILE A 80 13.92 -3.73 -10.93
C ILE A 80 13.52 -2.28 -10.62
N GLY A 81 12.99 -2.01 -9.43
CA GLY A 81 12.56 -0.66 -9.02
C GLY A 81 13.74 0.29 -8.86
N GLY A 82 14.79 -0.15 -8.17
CA GLY A 82 16.01 0.64 -7.96
C GLY A 82 16.77 0.90 -9.26
N GLY A 83 16.98 -0.14 -10.07
CA GLY A 83 17.61 -0.03 -11.38
C GLY A 83 16.83 0.86 -12.35
N GLY A 84 15.50 0.65 -12.44
CA GLY A 84 14.64 1.48 -13.29
C GLY A 84 14.57 2.93 -12.84
N GLY A 85 14.47 3.17 -11.52
CA GLY A 85 14.50 4.53 -10.96
C GLY A 85 15.83 5.25 -11.19
N PHE A 86 16.93 4.53 -11.01
CA PHE A 86 18.27 5.08 -11.25
C PHE A 86 18.48 5.42 -12.73
N THR A 87 18.17 4.51 -13.64
CA THR A 87 18.33 4.71 -15.08
C THR A 87 17.48 5.87 -15.60
N LEU A 88 16.20 5.91 -15.23
CA LEU A 88 15.32 7.00 -15.64
C LEU A 88 15.78 8.35 -15.06
N GLY A 89 16.14 8.39 -13.78
CA GLY A 89 16.67 9.59 -13.13
C GLY A 89 17.97 10.07 -13.75
N TRP A 90 18.83 9.15 -14.19
CA TRP A 90 20.07 9.46 -14.88
C TRP A 90 19.81 10.07 -16.26
N PHE A 91 18.85 9.54 -17.05
CA PHE A 91 18.44 10.14 -18.33
C PHE A 91 17.89 11.56 -18.13
N PHE A 92 17.07 11.77 -17.11
CA PHE A 92 16.55 13.12 -16.80
C PHE A 92 17.65 14.11 -16.40
N ARG A 93 18.64 13.65 -15.63
CA ARG A 93 19.79 14.50 -15.25
C ARG A 93 20.67 14.88 -16.43
N ARG A 94 20.83 13.99 -17.42
CA ARG A 94 21.60 14.27 -18.64
C ARG A 94 20.88 15.15 -19.63
N GLY A 95 19.59 15.43 -19.42
CA GLY A 95 18.80 16.26 -20.34
C GLY A 95 18.48 15.59 -21.67
N TRP A 96 18.61 14.26 -21.76
CA TRP A 96 18.29 13.51 -22.99
C TRP A 96 16.79 13.49 -23.28
N ILE A 97 15.98 13.76 -22.26
CA ILE A 97 14.52 13.73 -22.37
C ILE A 97 14.00 15.17 -22.25
N PRO A 98 13.29 15.67 -23.27
CA PRO A 98 12.65 16.98 -23.24
C PRO A 98 11.69 17.12 -22.06
N GLU A 99 11.54 18.36 -21.54
CA GLU A 99 10.72 18.62 -20.33
C GLU A 99 9.29 18.11 -20.48
N TYR A 100 8.65 18.32 -21.62
CA TYR A 100 7.26 17.92 -21.86
C TYR A 100 7.05 16.39 -21.92
N LEU A 101 8.09 15.60 -22.17
CA LEU A 101 8.03 14.13 -22.19
C LEU A 101 8.32 13.50 -20.82
N LYS A 102 8.89 14.22 -19.87
CA LYS A 102 9.27 13.65 -18.57
C LYS A 102 8.09 13.07 -17.82
N ALA A 103 6.97 13.78 -17.79
CA ALA A 103 5.78 13.36 -17.07
C ALA A 103 5.12 12.08 -17.65
N PRO A 104 4.81 11.99 -18.97
CA PRO A 104 4.28 10.75 -19.54
C PRO A 104 5.28 9.60 -19.48
N MET A 105 6.58 9.88 -19.60
CA MET A 105 7.61 8.84 -19.51
C MET A 105 7.71 8.23 -18.09
N ILE A 106 7.56 9.04 -17.04
CA ILE A 106 7.47 8.50 -15.68
C ILE A 106 6.31 7.53 -15.54
N ILE A 107 5.13 7.88 -16.05
CA ILE A 107 3.95 6.99 -15.97
C ILE A 107 4.22 5.68 -16.74
N ALA A 108 4.75 5.77 -17.95
CA ALA A 108 5.07 4.60 -18.74
C ALA A 108 6.07 3.67 -18.03
N VAL A 109 7.13 4.26 -17.44
CA VAL A 109 8.15 3.48 -16.72
C VAL A 109 7.59 2.91 -15.41
N ILE A 110 6.74 3.63 -14.68
CA ILE A 110 6.04 3.12 -13.50
C ILE A 110 5.22 1.88 -13.86
N LEU A 111 4.40 1.96 -14.91
CA LEU A 111 3.60 0.83 -15.38
C LEU A 111 4.48 -0.32 -15.85
N GLY A 112 5.57 -0.04 -16.57
CA GLY A 112 6.53 -1.05 -17.02
C GLY A 112 7.23 -1.76 -15.84
N ILE A 113 7.72 -1.01 -14.85
CA ILE A 113 8.35 -1.57 -13.64
C ILE A 113 7.34 -2.39 -12.84
N TYR A 114 6.12 -1.89 -12.68
CA TYR A 114 5.05 -2.62 -12.02
C TYR A 114 4.78 -3.95 -12.72
N ALA A 115 4.57 -3.92 -14.04
CA ALA A 115 4.28 -5.12 -14.82
C ALA A 115 5.44 -6.12 -14.81
N LEU A 116 6.68 -5.66 -15.02
CA LEU A 116 7.87 -6.52 -14.98
C LEU A 116 8.08 -7.17 -13.62
N SER A 117 7.93 -6.41 -12.54
CA SER A 117 8.05 -6.97 -11.19
C SER A 117 6.93 -7.95 -10.90
N HIS A 118 5.70 -7.64 -11.31
CA HIS A 118 4.53 -8.50 -11.11
C HIS A 118 4.65 -9.83 -11.89
N LEU A 119 5.29 -9.84 -13.06
CA LEU A 119 5.58 -11.07 -13.81
C LEU A 119 6.59 -11.98 -13.09
N VAL A 120 7.54 -11.40 -12.35
CA VAL A 120 8.54 -12.17 -11.58
C VAL A 120 7.92 -12.69 -10.28
N LEU A 121 7.23 -11.82 -9.57
CA LEU A 121 6.53 -12.16 -8.33
C LEU A 121 5.30 -11.26 -8.18
N HIS A 122 4.12 -11.88 -8.12
CA HIS A 122 2.81 -11.20 -8.24
C HIS A 122 2.65 -9.94 -7.37
N GLU A 123 3.21 -9.91 -6.17
CA GLU A 123 2.98 -8.82 -5.22
C GLU A 123 4.18 -7.84 -5.09
N SER A 124 5.25 -8.06 -5.85
CA SER A 124 6.44 -7.21 -5.78
C SER A 124 6.30 -5.88 -6.53
N GLY A 125 5.28 -5.73 -7.39
CA GLY A 125 5.10 -4.57 -8.25
C GLY A 125 4.96 -3.25 -7.49
N LEU A 126 4.12 -3.21 -6.44
CA LEU A 126 3.95 -2.01 -5.61
C LEU A 126 5.23 -1.63 -4.86
N LEU A 127 5.94 -2.64 -4.34
CA LEU A 127 7.21 -2.43 -3.66
C LEU A 127 8.27 -1.88 -4.63
N ALA A 128 8.35 -2.42 -5.85
CA ALA A 128 9.30 -1.98 -6.87
C ALA A 128 9.06 -0.52 -7.29
N VAL A 129 7.81 -0.12 -7.50
CA VAL A 129 7.45 1.27 -7.82
C VAL A 129 7.76 2.20 -6.64
N THR A 130 7.57 1.74 -5.41
CA THR A 130 7.93 2.52 -4.21
C THR A 130 9.44 2.73 -4.13
N VAL A 131 10.24 1.69 -4.34
CA VAL A 131 11.71 1.78 -4.40
C VAL A 131 12.16 2.73 -5.51
N MET A 132 11.56 2.61 -6.71
CA MET A 132 11.79 3.54 -7.82
C MET A 132 11.54 4.99 -7.39
N GLY A 133 10.41 5.25 -6.73
CA GLY A 133 10.04 6.59 -6.23
C GLY A 133 11.03 7.12 -5.21
N ILE A 134 11.51 6.29 -4.28
CA ILE A 134 12.53 6.66 -3.28
C ILE A 134 13.85 7.00 -3.97
N VAL A 135 14.30 6.18 -4.92
CA VAL A 135 15.55 6.41 -5.66
C VAL A 135 15.47 7.73 -6.44
N MET A 136 14.40 7.92 -7.23
CA MET A 136 14.21 9.16 -7.98
C MET A 136 14.04 10.40 -7.09
N GLY A 137 13.34 10.25 -5.97
CA GLY A 137 13.14 11.32 -4.99
C GLY A 137 14.42 11.80 -4.32
N ASN A 138 15.42 10.94 -4.19
CA ASN A 138 16.76 11.28 -3.67
C ASN A 138 17.70 11.85 -4.76
N MET A 139 17.32 11.73 -6.05
CA MET A 139 18.08 12.33 -7.13
C MET A 139 17.70 13.81 -7.28
N ARG A 140 18.68 14.70 -7.39
CA ARG A 140 18.46 16.14 -7.65
C ARG A 140 18.04 16.33 -9.11
N LEU A 141 16.73 16.33 -9.39
CA LEU A 141 16.15 16.54 -10.71
C LEU A 141 15.69 18.00 -10.85
N ARG A 142 15.99 18.63 -11.99
CA ARG A 142 15.69 20.07 -12.20
C ARG A 142 14.20 20.38 -12.31
N SER A 143 13.36 19.49 -12.87
CA SER A 143 11.93 19.73 -13.15
C SER A 143 11.00 18.98 -12.18
N ILE A 144 11.43 18.80 -10.93
CA ILE A 144 10.69 17.98 -9.95
C ILE A 144 9.30 18.55 -9.63
N ASP A 145 9.17 19.89 -9.62
CA ASP A 145 7.93 20.56 -9.23
C ASP A 145 6.84 20.45 -10.30
N GLU A 146 7.19 20.53 -11.59
CA GLU A 146 6.24 20.33 -12.69
C GLU A 146 5.75 18.88 -12.72
N MET A 147 6.67 17.92 -12.59
CA MET A 147 6.34 16.50 -12.52
C MET A 147 5.44 16.19 -11.32
N ARG A 148 5.68 16.86 -10.17
CA ARG A 148 4.86 16.71 -8.96
C ARG A 148 3.44 17.20 -9.20
N ARG A 149 3.24 18.37 -9.80
CA ARG A 149 1.91 18.92 -10.13
C ARG A 149 1.15 18.01 -11.09
N PHE A 150 1.80 17.57 -12.16
CA PHE A 150 1.22 16.66 -13.13
C PHE A 150 0.77 15.34 -12.46
N LYS A 151 1.64 14.73 -11.64
CA LYS A 151 1.30 13.54 -10.86
C LYS A 151 0.11 13.76 -9.95
N GLU A 152 0.02 14.91 -9.27
CA GLU A 152 -1.10 15.23 -8.37
C GLU A 152 -2.43 15.26 -9.12
N TYR A 153 -2.52 15.90 -10.29
CA TYR A 153 -3.73 15.94 -11.10
C TYR A 153 -4.18 14.55 -11.55
N ILE A 154 -3.25 13.77 -12.11
CA ILE A 154 -3.57 12.39 -12.54
C ILE A 154 -3.98 11.53 -11.35
N THR A 155 -3.30 11.63 -10.22
CA THR A 155 -3.64 10.87 -9.02
C THR A 155 -5.07 11.20 -8.56
N ILE A 156 -5.46 12.46 -8.54
CA ILE A 156 -6.82 12.87 -8.14
C ILE A 156 -7.86 12.26 -9.08
N ILE A 157 -7.63 12.34 -10.40
CA ILE A 157 -8.56 11.78 -11.40
C ILE A 157 -8.69 10.26 -11.23
N LEU A 158 -7.55 9.54 -11.15
CA LEU A 158 -7.54 8.08 -11.04
C LEU A 158 -8.17 7.61 -9.72
N VAL A 159 -7.86 8.27 -8.60
CA VAL A 159 -8.44 7.93 -7.30
C VAL A 159 -9.94 8.20 -7.29
N SER A 160 -10.40 9.34 -7.82
CA SER A 160 -11.82 9.64 -7.93
C SER A 160 -12.56 8.62 -8.79
N PHE A 161 -12.02 8.28 -9.96
CA PHE A 161 -12.58 7.24 -10.84
C PHE A 161 -12.67 5.90 -10.12
N LEU A 162 -11.60 5.50 -9.44
CA LEU A 162 -11.54 4.23 -8.72
C LEU A 162 -12.54 4.16 -7.57
N PHE A 163 -12.74 5.23 -6.81
CA PHE A 163 -13.78 5.28 -5.78
C PHE A 163 -15.19 5.18 -6.36
N VAL A 164 -15.45 5.82 -7.50
CA VAL A 164 -16.74 5.70 -8.19
C VAL A 164 -16.98 4.25 -8.62
N VAL A 165 -15.99 3.60 -9.25
CA VAL A 165 -16.11 2.20 -9.68
C VAL A 165 -16.28 1.27 -8.48
N LEU A 166 -15.50 1.44 -7.40
CA LEU A 166 -15.65 0.64 -6.19
C LEU A 166 -17.04 0.79 -5.57
N THR A 167 -17.54 2.03 -5.49
CA THR A 167 -18.87 2.29 -4.92
C THR A 167 -19.97 1.71 -5.81
N ALA A 168 -19.81 1.79 -7.13
CA ALA A 168 -20.77 1.23 -8.08
C ALA A 168 -20.78 -0.32 -8.09
N SER A 169 -19.64 -0.94 -7.77
CA SER A 169 -19.51 -2.40 -7.68
C SER A 169 -19.92 -2.98 -6.32
N LEU A 170 -20.26 -2.14 -5.33
CA LEU A 170 -20.77 -2.60 -4.04
C LEU A 170 -22.17 -3.19 -4.21
N ASP A 171 -22.30 -4.48 -3.94
CA ASP A 171 -23.59 -5.15 -3.90
C ASP A 171 -24.32 -4.78 -2.61
N THR A 172 -25.55 -4.32 -2.76
CA THR A 172 -26.45 -3.97 -1.63
C THR A 172 -26.77 -5.18 -0.75
N GLU A 173 -26.72 -6.39 -1.28
CA GLU A 173 -26.92 -7.63 -0.51
C GLU A 173 -25.78 -7.85 0.50
N ILE A 174 -24.54 -7.47 0.17
CA ILE A 174 -23.39 -7.54 1.08
C ILE A 174 -23.60 -6.60 2.27
N LEU A 175 -24.18 -5.43 2.06
CA LEU A 175 -24.48 -4.47 3.12
C LEU A 175 -25.50 -5.00 4.14
N LYS A 176 -26.44 -5.83 3.68
CA LYS A 176 -27.43 -6.48 4.56
C LYS A 176 -26.82 -7.58 5.44
N GLN A 177 -25.70 -8.15 5.02
CA GLN A 177 -24.97 -9.19 5.76
C GLN A 177 -24.05 -8.62 6.86
N VAL A 178 -23.91 -7.29 6.95
CA VAL A 178 -23.08 -6.64 7.98
C VAL A 178 -23.67 -6.95 9.36
N ASN A 179 -22.96 -7.80 10.10
CA ASN A 179 -23.38 -8.22 11.44
C ASN A 179 -22.73 -7.26 12.47
N TRP A 180 -23.42 -7.08 13.60
CA TRP A 180 -22.93 -6.36 14.77
C TRP A 180 -21.51 -6.77 15.19
N ARG A 181 -21.15 -8.04 15.10
CA ARG A 181 -19.81 -8.55 15.39
C ARG A 181 -18.73 -7.93 14.49
N MET A 182 -19.03 -7.74 13.20
CA MET A 182 -18.10 -7.11 12.24
C MET A 182 -17.91 -5.62 12.59
N VAL A 183 -18.99 -4.94 12.93
CA VAL A 183 -18.94 -3.54 13.37
C VAL A 183 -18.12 -3.40 14.65
N ALA A 184 -18.37 -4.25 15.65
CA ALA A 184 -17.62 -4.25 16.90
C ALA A 184 -16.13 -4.50 16.68
N MET A 185 -15.76 -5.46 15.81
CA MET A 185 -14.37 -5.73 15.47
C MET A 185 -13.71 -4.51 14.82
N LEU A 186 -14.39 -3.84 13.91
CA LEU A 186 -13.89 -2.64 13.24
C LEU A 186 -13.70 -1.48 14.22
N LEU A 187 -14.63 -1.30 15.18
CA LEU A 187 -14.53 -0.31 16.25
C LEU A 187 -13.35 -0.61 17.18
N VAL A 188 -13.18 -1.86 17.58
CA VAL A 188 -12.02 -2.28 18.39
C VAL A 188 -10.72 -2.00 17.66
N PHE A 189 -10.66 -2.30 16.37
CA PHE A 189 -9.47 -2.04 15.57
C PHE A 189 -9.17 -0.54 15.49
N LEU A 190 -10.17 0.30 15.23
CA LEU A 190 -10.02 1.75 15.09
C LEU A 190 -9.68 2.44 16.42
N PHE A 191 -10.38 2.08 17.51
CA PHE A 191 -10.31 2.83 18.76
C PHE A 191 -9.36 2.23 19.81
N ILE A 192 -8.98 0.96 19.68
CA ILE A 192 -8.09 0.28 20.63
C ILE A 192 -6.77 -0.10 19.94
N VAL A 193 -6.83 -0.92 18.89
CA VAL A 193 -5.61 -1.45 18.26
C VAL A 193 -4.77 -0.33 17.64
N ARG A 194 -5.39 0.55 16.90
CA ARG A 194 -4.69 1.65 16.23
C ARG A 194 -4.00 2.62 17.20
N PRO A 195 -4.65 3.20 18.21
CA PRO A 195 -3.97 4.02 19.21
C PRO A 195 -2.88 3.25 19.96
N ALA A 196 -3.12 1.97 20.32
CA ALA A 196 -2.13 1.15 21.01
C ALA A 196 -0.86 0.96 20.15
N THR A 197 -1.01 0.66 18.87
CA THR A 197 0.15 0.52 17.95
C THR A 197 0.93 1.83 17.79
N VAL A 198 0.25 2.97 17.69
CA VAL A 198 0.92 4.28 17.66
C VAL A 198 1.65 4.57 18.95
N TRP A 199 1.06 4.27 20.09
CA TRP A 199 1.70 4.43 21.39
C TRP A 199 2.96 3.57 21.53
N LEU A 200 2.89 2.31 21.14
CA LEU A 200 4.03 1.39 21.17
C LEU A 200 5.14 1.82 20.21
N SER A 201 4.80 2.22 18.98
CA SER A 201 5.78 2.62 17.97
C SER A 201 6.45 3.98 18.26
N THR A 202 5.84 4.81 19.10
CA THR A 202 6.39 6.12 19.48
C THR A 202 7.12 6.10 20.83
N ILE A 203 7.35 4.92 21.43
CA ILE A 203 8.20 4.80 22.62
C ILE A 203 9.63 5.22 22.27
N GLY A 204 10.18 6.16 23.05
CA GLY A 204 11.53 6.67 22.81
C GLY A 204 11.64 7.76 21.73
N VAL A 205 10.53 8.18 21.14
CA VAL A 205 10.49 9.31 20.20
C VAL A 205 9.90 10.54 20.89
N ASP A 206 10.51 11.70 20.66
CA ASP A 206 10.01 13.00 21.14
C ASP A 206 8.71 13.37 20.42
N CYS A 207 7.61 12.74 20.83
CA CYS A 207 6.28 12.96 20.31
C CYS A 207 5.35 13.31 21.47
N ASN A 208 4.65 14.45 21.36
CA ASN A 208 3.75 14.91 22.39
C ASN A 208 2.51 13.97 22.46
N TRP A 209 1.91 13.79 23.63
CA TRP A 209 0.72 12.93 23.78
C TRP A 209 -0.44 13.32 22.87
N ARG A 210 -0.60 14.65 22.58
CA ARG A 210 -1.61 15.15 21.63
C ARG A 210 -1.32 14.72 20.19
N GLU A 211 -0.06 14.71 19.80
CA GLU A 211 0.38 14.24 18.48
C GLU A 211 0.17 12.74 18.35
N ARG A 212 0.45 11.95 19.39
CA ARG A 212 0.18 10.50 19.44
C ARG A 212 -1.31 10.20 19.28
N LEU A 213 -2.16 10.91 20.02
CA LEU A 213 -3.61 10.77 19.89
C LEU A 213 -4.09 11.12 18.48
N LEU A 214 -3.57 12.19 17.89
CA LEU A 214 -3.94 12.63 16.55
C LEU A 214 -3.51 11.62 15.49
N ILE A 215 -2.28 11.10 15.55
CA ILE A 215 -1.79 10.06 14.64
C ILE A 215 -2.61 8.77 14.82
N GLY A 216 -2.93 8.41 16.06
CA GLY A 216 -3.77 7.24 16.37
C GLY A 216 -5.21 7.39 15.88
N TRP A 217 -5.77 8.60 15.93
CA TRP A 217 -7.12 8.91 15.42
C TRP A 217 -7.20 8.91 13.89
N ILE A 218 -6.18 9.47 13.24
CA ILE A 218 -6.09 9.48 11.79
C ILE A 218 -5.67 8.08 11.32
N ALA A 219 -6.65 7.26 10.95
CA ALA A 219 -6.47 5.92 10.41
C ALA A 219 -6.94 5.88 8.94
N PRO A 220 -6.20 6.50 8.01
CA PRO A 220 -6.66 6.58 6.63
C PRO A 220 -6.56 5.20 5.99
N ARG A 221 -7.69 4.66 5.56
CA ARG A 221 -7.76 3.44 4.78
C ARG A 221 -7.78 3.82 3.30
N GLY A 222 -6.78 3.33 2.59
CA GLY A 222 -6.63 3.61 1.16
C GLY A 222 -7.43 2.63 0.31
N VAL A 223 -7.54 2.98 -0.96
CA VAL A 223 -8.14 2.14 -2.01
C VAL A 223 -7.43 0.79 -2.13
N VAL A 224 -6.14 0.73 -1.85
CA VAL A 224 -5.34 -0.50 -1.90
C VAL A 224 -5.84 -1.54 -0.92
N ALA A 225 -6.30 -1.14 0.27
CA ALA A 225 -6.90 -2.06 1.23
C ALA A 225 -8.19 -2.71 0.69
N ALA A 226 -9.05 -1.92 0.02
CA ALA A 226 -10.27 -2.43 -0.61
C ALA A 226 -9.96 -3.33 -1.81
N ALA A 227 -9.00 -2.95 -2.65
CA ALA A 227 -8.55 -3.75 -3.78
C ALA A 227 -7.92 -5.07 -3.34
N SER A 228 -7.08 -5.06 -2.30
CA SER A 228 -6.50 -6.28 -1.71
C SER A 228 -7.58 -7.21 -1.16
N ALA A 229 -8.57 -6.67 -0.43
CA ALA A 229 -9.69 -7.46 0.07
C ALA A 229 -10.45 -8.15 -1.07
N GLY A 230 -10.71 -7.43 -2.18
CA GLY A 230 -11.33 -8.00 -3.38
C GLY A 230 -10.49 -9.07 -4.07
N ALA A 231 -9.18 -8.91 -4.09
CA ALA A 231 -8.25 -9.88 -4.70
C ALA A 231 -8.18 -11.20 -3.91
N PHE A 232 -8.20 -11.14 -2.57
CA PHE A 232 -8.13 -12.34 -1.72
C PHE A 232 -9.48 -13.01 -1.49
N ALA A 233 -10.61 -12.33 -1.67
CA ALA A 233 -11.94 -12.88 -1.45
C ALA A 233 -12.22 -14.16 -2.28
N PRO A 234 -12.00 -14.22 -3.61
CA PRO A 234 -12.24 -15.42 -4.40
C PRO A 234 -11.39 -16.61 -3.95
N ALA A 235 -10.15 -16.37 -3.57
CA ALA A 235 -9.22 -17.40 -3.13
C ALA A 235 -9.65 -18.05 -1.81
N ILE A 236 -10.22 -17.28 -0.89
CA ILE A 236 -10.78 -17.78 0.38
C ILE A 236 -12.05 -18.60 0.11
N TRP A 237 -12.90 -18.15 -0.81
CA TRP A 237 -14.12 -18.87 -1.18
C TRP A 237 -13.80 -20.23 -1.79
N GLN A 238 -12.85 -20.31 -2.71
CA GLN A 238 -12.44 -21.57 -3.33
C GLN A 238 -11.91 -22.58 -2.31
N GLN A 239 -11.10 -22.14 -1.35
CA GLN A 239 -10.60 -23.04 -0.29
C GLN A 239 -11.69 -23.58 0.62
N ASN A 240 -12.65 -22.77 1.01
CA ASN A 240 -13.77 -23.24 1.81
C ASN A 240 -14.66 -24.25 1.05
N PHE A 241 -14.86 -24.05 -0.26
CA PHE A 241 -15.61 -25.01 -1.08
C PHE A 241 -14.92 -26.39 -1.14
N ILE A 242 -13.58 -26.40 -1.33
CA ILE A 242 -12.82 -27.66 -1.41
C ILE A 242 -12.83 -28.40 -0.07
N SER A 243 -12.77 -27.69 1.07
CA SER A 243 -12.83 -28.34 2.39
C SER A 243 -14.21 -28.99 2.68
N TRP A 244 -15.30 -28.43 2.21
CA TRP A 244 -16.64 -29.02 2.35
C TRP A 244 -16.87 -30.25 1.47
N GLU A 245 -16.28 -30.30 0.26
CA GLU A 245 -16.36 -31.45 -0.62
C GLU A 245 -15.53 -32.67 -0.16
N VAL A 246 -14.48 -32.44 0.63
CA VAL A 246 -13.61 -33.50 1.16
C VAL A 246 -14.16 -34.10 2.46
N GLU A 247 -15.03 -33.39 3.19
CA GLU A 247 -15.67 -33.84 4.42
C GLU A 247 -17.08 -34.45 4.18
N SER A 248 -17.61 -34.36 2.98
CA SER A 248 -18.91 -34.96 2.56
C SER A 248 -18.71 -36.27 1.80
#